data_7fe2bcdddb57966f0d9edafd3325bef2
#
_entry.id   7fe2bcdddb57966f0d9edafd3325bef2
#
_cell.length_a   1.000
_cell.length_b   1.000
_cell.length_c   1.000
_cell.angle_alpha   90.00
_cell.angle_beta   90.00
_cell.angle_gamma   90.00
#
_symmetry.space_group_name_H-M   'P 1'
#
loop_
_entity.id
_entity.type
_entity.pdbx_description
1 polymer ?
#
loop_
_entity_poly.entity_id
_entity_poly.type
_entity_poly.pdbx_seq_one_letter_code
_entity_poly.pdbx_strand_id
1 'polypeptide(L)'
;MEKKKNHTYQDVYDIFTRYIHNKSDIHLIQKAYEFAEEKHAGQLRKSGDPYIIHLIEVAYIIASLQGGPTTIAAGFLHDTIEDCEVTKEEIAKNFNDDIAEIVFCLTKIKALSHNRRHDKDFVAEGHRKIFLG
;
A
#
# COMPACT_ATOMS: atom_id res chain seq x y z
N MET A 1 8.93 -22.51 -19.79
CA MET A 1 8.04 -21.61 -19.61
C MET A 1 8.50 -20.30 -19.14
N GLU A 2 7.90 -19.27 -19.59
CA GLU A 2 8.30 -17.99 -19.28
C GLU A 2 7.93 -17.59 -17.94
N LYS A 3 8.81 -16.89 -17.24
CA LYS A 3 8.50 -16.35 -16.00
C LYS A 3 7.63 -15.17 -16.16
N LYS A 4 6.58 -15.07 -15.35
CA LYS A 4 5.70 -13.95 -15.43
C LYS A 4 6.45 -12.70 -15.05
N LYS A 5 6.34 -11.67 -15.86
CA LYS A 5 6.96 -10.42 -15.58
C LYS A 5 6.13 -9.61 -14.64
N ASN A 6 6.79 -8.96 -13.70
CA ASN A 6 6.12 -8.03 -12.80
C ASN A 6 5.86 -6.72 -13.53
N HIS A 7 4.84 -6.00 -13.09
CA HIS A 7 4.57 -4.69 -13.64
C HIS A 7 5.59 -3.68 -13.13
N THR A 8 5.78 -2.62 -13.89
CA THR A 8 6.67 -1.53 -13.51
C THR A 8 5.83 -0.30 -13.19
N TYR A 9 6.46 0.71 -12.63
CA TYR A 9 5.76 1.97 -12.38
C TYR A 9 5.22 2.53 -13.70
N GLN A 10 5.96 2.37 -14.79
CA GLN A 10 5.50 2.86 -16.09
C GLN A 10 4.17 2.21 -16.48
N ASP A 11 4.00 0.93 -16.14
CA ASP A 11 2.76 0.24 -16.43
C ASP A 11 1.60 0.86 -15.65
N VAL A 12 1.83 1.22 -14.40
CA VAL A 12 0.82 1.88 -13.57
C VAL A 12 0.50 3.26 -14.14
N TYR A 13 1.53 3.99 -14.49
CA TYR A 13 1.41 5.33 -15.06
C TYR A 13 0.57 5.29 -16.34
N ASP A 14 0.84 4.32 -17.20
CA ASP A 14 0.12 4.21 -18.46
C ASP A 14 -1.37 3.97 -18.24
N ILE A 15 -1.72 3.26 -17.17
CA ILE A 15 -3.12 3.02 -16.90
C ILE A 15 -3.78 4.25 -16.30
N PHE A 16 -3.21 4.84 -15.25
CA PHE A 16 -3.94 5.92 -14.59
C PHE A 16 -3.99 7.19 -15.42
N THR A 17 -3.03 7.40 -16.34
CA THR A 17 -3.07 8.59 -17.17
C THR A 17 -4.16 8.54 -18.24
N ARG A 18 -4.82 7.41 -18.38
CA ARG A 18 -5.98 7.34 -19.25
C ARG A 18 -7.16 8.08 -18.65
N TYR A 19 -7.21 8.23 -17.34
CA TYR A 19 -8.33 8.89 -16.69
C TYR A 19 -7.92 9.97 -15.66
N ILE A 20 -6.64 10.09 -15.33
CA ILE A 20 -6.15 11.16 -14.45
C ILE A 20 -5.29 12.06 -15.29
N HIS A 21 -5.75 13.29 -15.50
CA HIS A 21 -5.07 14.22 -16.39
C HIS A 21 -4.48 15.45 -15.70
N ASN A 22 -4.85 15.67 -14.44
CA ASN A 22 -4.36 16.82 -13.70
C ASN A 22 -2.90 16.61 -13.32
N LYS A 23 -2.05 17.57 -13.68
CA LYS A 23 -0.62 17.43 -13.44
C LYS A 23 -0.26 17.32 -11.98
N SER A 24 -1.00 18.00 -11.11
CA SER A 24 -0.76 17.91 -9.68
C SER A 24 -1.03 16.52 -9.16
N ASP A 25 -2.09 15.89 -9.68
CA ASP A 25 -2.45 14.55 -9.25
C ASP A 25 -1.42 13.54 -9.73
N ILE A 26 -0.94 13.69 -10.95
CA ILE A 26 0.07 12.82 -11.49
C ILE A 26 1.36 12.95 -10.68
N HIS A 27 1.70 14.20 -10.33
CA HIS A 27 2.89 14.46 -9.53
C HIS A 27 2.76 13.85 -8.14
N LEU A 28 1.57 13.91 -7.56
CA LEU A 28 1.32 13.34 -6.24
C LEU A 28 1.59 11.83 -6.25
N ILE A 29 1.09 11.15 -7.27
CA ILE A 29 1.28 9.71 -7.38
C ILE A 29 2.76 9.37 -7.57
N GLN A 30 3.43 10.13 -8.43
CA GLN A 30 4.85 9.93 -8.67
C GLN A 30 5.64 10.11 -7.38
N LYS A 31 5.31 11.13 -6.63
CA LYS A 31 6.01 11.42 -5.38
C LYS A 31 5.78 10.30 -4.37
N ALA A 32 4.56 9.76 -4.33
CA ALA A 32 4.25 8.65 -3.44
C ALA A 32 5.08 7.42 -3.80
N TYR A 33 5.21 7.14 -5.09
CA TYR A 33 6.01 6.02 -5.54
C TYR A 33 7.48 6.21 -5.14
N GLU A 34 8.01 7.40 -5.36
CA GLU A 34 9.43 7.67 -5.05
C GLU A 34 9.68 7.59 -3.55
N PHE A 35 8.75 8.10 -2.76
CA PHE A 35 8.85 8.04 -1.31
C PHE A 35 8.86 6.58 -0.84
N ALA A 36 7.92 5.79 -1.37
CA ALA A 36 7.84 4.38 -0.98
C ALA A 36 9.08 3.62 -1.40
N GLU A 37 9.58 3.89 -2.59
CA GLU A 37 10.76 3.23 -3.08
C GLU A 37 11.96 3.52 -2.20
N GLU A 38 12.10 4.76 -1.80
CA GLU A 38 13.20 5.17 -0.95
C GLU A 38 13.09 4.53 0.44
N LYS A 39 11.89 4.55 1.02
CA LYS A 39 11.71 4.04 2.38
C LYS A 39 11.82 2.53 2.45
N HIS A 40 11.47 1.84 1.39
CA HIS A 40 11.57 0.38 1.37
C HIS A 40 12.87 -0.13 0.73
N ALA A 41 13.80 0.78 0.45
CA ALA A 41 15.04 0.39 -0.21
C ALA A 41 15.74 -0.69 0.61
N GLY A 42 16.13 -1.75 -0.04
CA GLY A 42 16.82 -2.85 0.61
C GLY A 42 15.92 -3.88 1.26
N GLN A 43 14.62 -3.61 1.34
CA GLN A 43 13.70 -4.59 1.91
C GLN A 43 13.29 -5.60 0.86
N LEU A 44 13.26 -6.86 1.25
CA LEU A 44 12.85 -7.93 0.36
C LEU A 44 11.65 -8.66 0.95
N ARG A 45 10.81 -9.20 0.08
CA ARG A 45 9.72 -10.02 0.52
C ARG A 45 10.24 -11.44 0.73
N LYS A 46 9.40 -12.29 1.30
CA LYS A 46 9.79 -13.69 1.50
C LYS A 46 10.22 -14.36 0.22
N SER A 47 9.67 -13.91 -0.89
CA SER A 47 10.03 -14.46 -2.20
C SER A 47 11.42 -14.07 -2.65
N GLY A 48 12.02 -13.06 -1.99
CA GLY A 48 13.32 -12.54 -2.39
C GLY A 48 13.21 -11.31 -3.28
N ASP A 49 12.00 -10.95 -3.70
CA ASP A 49 11.83 -9.78 -4.55
C ASP A 49 11.88 -8.49 -3.76
N PRO A 50 12.37 -7.40 -4.35
CA PRO A 50 12.32 -6.11 -3.69
C PRO A 50 10.88 -5.74 -3.31
N TYR A 51 10.71 -5.16 -2.14
CA TYR A 51 9.37 -4.86 -1.64
C TYR A 51 8.60 -3.89 -2.52
N ILE A 52 9.31 -2.99 -3.19
CA ILE A 52 8.65 -2.02 -4.07
C ILE A 52 7.85 -2.70 -5.19
N ILE A 53 8.27 -3.88 -5.60
CA ILE A 53 7.57 -4.61 -6.65
C ILE A 53 6.15 -4.95 -6.18
N HIS A 54 6.02 -5.36 -4.92
CA HIS A 54 4.70 -5.64 -4.34
C HIS A 54 3.82 -4.38 -4.35
N LEU A 55 4.40 -3.24 -4.01
CA LEU A 55 3.64 -1.99 -3.96
C LEU A 55 3.20 -1.56 -5.34
N ILE A 56 4.05 -1.77 -6.34
CA ILE A 56 3.68 -1.47 -7.72
C ILE A 56 2.50 -2.35 -8.14
N GLU A 57 2.50 -3.62 -7.75
CA GLU A 57 1.40 -4.50 -8.13
C GLU A 57 0.10 -4.06 -7.47
N VAL A 58 0.15 -3.61 -6.22
CA VAL A 58 -1.04 -3.10 -5.54
C VAL A 58 -1.56 -1.86 -6.27
N ALA A 59 -0.65 -0.94 -6.60
CA ALA A 59 -1.04 0.28 -7.31
C ALA A 59 -1.60 -0.04 -8.70
N TYR A 60 -1.06 -1.06 -9.34
CA TYR A 60 -1.52 -1.48 -10.65
C TYR A 60 -2.99 -1.95 -10.57
N ILE A 61 -3.32 -2.72 -9.54
CA ILE A 61 -4.67 -3.18 -9.34
C ILE A 61 -5.61 -1.99 -9.08
N ILE A 62 -5.19 -1.07 -8.22
CA ILE A 62 -5.99 0.10 -7.91
C ILE A 62 -6.25 0.93 -9.17
N ALA A 63 -5.22 1.14 -9.98
CA ALA A 63 -5.37 1.91 -11.22
C ALA A 63 -6.26 1.17 -12.21
N SER A 64 -6.16 -0.15 -12.27
CA SER A 64 -7.00 -0.95 -13.15
C SER A 64 -8.46 -0.84 -12.78
N LEU A 65 -8.75 -0.59 -11.50
CA LEU A 65 -10.10 -0.39 -11.03
C LEU A 65 -10.49 1.09 -11.06
N GLN A 66 -9.65 1.92 -11.68
CA GLN A 66 -9.87 3.34 -11.85
C GLN A 66 -9.91 4.11 -10.54
N GLY A 67 -9.03 3.71 -9.61
CA GLY A 67 -8.90 4.43 -8.35
C GLY A 67 -8.38 5.84 -8.57
N GLY A 68 -8.78 6.74 -7.70
CA GLY A 68 -8.34 8.14 -7.82
C GLY A 68 -6.92 8.34 -7.35
N PRO A 69 -6.39 9.54 -7.55
CA PRO A 69 -4.99 9.80 -7.21
C PRO A 69 -4.67 9.59 -5.74
N THR A 70 -5.58 9.96 -4.84
CA THR A 70 -5.37 9.76 -3.43
C THR A 70 -5.27 8.27 -3.09
N THR A 71 -6.13 7.46 -3.70
CA THR A 71 -6.15 6.03 -3.43
C THR A 71 -4.90 5.35 -3.98
N ILE A 72 -4.46 5.75 -5.17
CA ILE A 72 -3.25 5.18 -5.75
C ILE A 72 -2.03 5.55 -4.90
N ALA A 73 -1.96 6.82 -4.48
CA ALA A 73 -0.86 7.28 -3.65
C ALA A 73 -0.85 6.52 -2.32
N ALA A 74 -2.04 6.33 -1.73
CA ALA A 74 -2.13 5.58 -0.48
C ALA A 74 -1.71 4.13 -0.67
N GLY A 75 -1.98 3.57 -1.84
CA GLY A 75 -1.54 2.22 -2.15
C GLY A 75 -0.04 2.08 -2.11
N PHE A 76 0.69 3.06 -2.65
CA PHE A 76 2.13 3.04 -2.60
C PHE A 76 2.65 3.22 -1.17
N LEU A 77 1.94 3.97 -0.35
CA LEU A 77 2.42 4.34 0.97
C LEU A 77 1.93 3.44 2.10
N HIS A 78 1.05 2.50 1.78
CA HIS A 78 0.28 1.83 2.82
C HIS A 78 1.11 1.03 3.82
N ASP A 79 2.30 0.59 3.46
CA ASP A 79 3.13 -0.17 4.37
C ASP A 79 4.26 0.64 4.99
N THR A 80 4.39 1.92 4.66
CA THR A 80 5.52 2.69 5.15
C THR A 80 5.46 2.93 6.65
N ILE A 81 4.26 3.10 7.19
CA ILE A 81 4.13 3.33 8.63
C ILE A 81 4.53 2.08 9.40
N GLU A 82 4.06 0.94 8.94
CA GLU A 82 4.32 -0.29 9.63
C GLU A 82 5.73 -0.80 9.44
N ASP A 83 6.24 -0.74 8.24
CA ASP A 83 7.49 -1.40 7.89
C ASP A 83 8.71 -0.51 7.86
N CYS A 84 8.53 0.80 7.75
CA CYS A 84 9.64 1.72 7.55
C CYS A 84 9.75 2.78 8.62
N GLU A 85 8.98 2.63 9.69
CA GLU A 85 9.01 3.59 10.81
C GLU A 85 8.65 5.01 10.39
N VAL A 86 7.83 5.14 9.36
CA VAL A 86 7.34 6.43 8.95
C VAL A 86 6.14 6.76 9.80
N THR A 87 6.01 8.01 10.26
CA THR A 87 4.88 8.39 11.08
C THR A 87 3.76 8.97 10.24
N LYS A 88 2.55 8.96 10.81
CA LYS A 88 1.42 9.58 10.15
C LYS A 88 1.71 11.05 9.86
N GLU A 89 2.36 11.71 10.81
CA GLU A 89 2.70 13.13 10.67
C GLU A 89 3.66 13.37 9.52
N GLU A 90 4.58 12.45 9.33
CA GLU A 90 5.54 12.57 8.24
C GLU A 90 4.83 12.48 6.89
N ILE A 91 3.84 11.59 6.78
CA ILE A 91 3.08 11.46 5.55
C ILE A 91 2.22 12.70 5.33
N ALA A 92 1.60 13.22 6.39
CA ALA A 92 0.80 14.42 6.26
C ALA A 92 1.65 15.60 5.77
N LYS A 93 2.86 15.69 6.30
CA LYS A 93 3.76 16.78 5.93
C LYS A 93 4.23 16.67 4.48
N ASN A 94 4.55 15.45 4.06
CA ASN A 94 5.06 15.26 2.71
C ASN A 94 3.99 15.19 1.63
N PHE A 95 2.77 14.83 2.00
CA PHE A 95 1.69 14.67 1.03
C PHE A 95 0.48 15.52 1.43
N ASN A 96 -0.40 14.99 2.23
CA ASN A 96 -1.51 15.77 2.79
C ASN A 96 -2.18 14.95 3.88
N ASP A 97 -3.10 15.60 4.59
CA ASP A 97 -3.78 14.96 5.71
C ASP A 97 -4.68 13.82 5.27
N ASP A 98 -5.31 13.93 4.12
CA ASP A 98 -6.21 12.89 3.63
C ASP A 98 -5.46 11.60 3.38
N ILE A 99 -4.32 11.71 2.72
CA ILE A 99 -3.51 10.52 2.43
C ILE A 99 -2.98 9.93 3.73
N ALA A 100 -2.52 10.79 4.65
CA ALA A 100 -2.00 10.32 5.93
C ALA A 100 -3.07 9.55 6.71
N GLU A 101 -4.30 10.05 6.67
CA GLU A 101 -5.39 9.41 7.37
C GLU A 101 -5.71 8.06 6.77
N ILE A 102 -5.75 7.96 5.46
CA ILE A 102 -6.03 6.72 4.77
C ILE A 102 -4.95 5.68 5.07
N VAL A 103 -3.70 6.08 4.97
CA VAL A 103 -2.59 5.17 5.21
C VAL A 103 -2.61 4.68 6.67
N PHE A 104 -2.88 5.61 7.59
CA PHE A 104 -2.93 5.26 9.00
C PHE A 104 -4.08 4.29 9.27
N CYS A 105 -5.24 4.52 8.67
CA CYS A 105 -6.37 3.63 8.81
C CYS A 105 -6.08 2.25 8.25
N LEU A 106 -5.42 2.19 7.10
CA LEU A 106 -5.06 0.91 6.52
C LEU A 106 -4.10 0.15 7.43
N THR A 107 -3.19 0.87 8.06
CA THR A 107 -2.25 0.26 8.98
C THR A 107 -2.99 -0.35 10.17
N LYS A 108 -3.98 0.38 10.70
CA LYS A 108 -4.77 -0.12 11.81
C LYS A 108 -5.63 -1.30 11.43
N ILE A 109 -6.22 -1.27 10.25
CA ILE A 109 -7.02 -2.38 9.76
C ILE A 109 -6.17 -3.63 9.62
N LYS A 110 -4.96 -3.46 9.10
CA LYS A 110 -4.05 -4.56 8.92
C LYS A 110 -3.67 -5.15 10.26
N ALA A 111 -3.42 -4.31 11.25
CA ALA A 111 -3.08 -4.77 12.59
C ALA A 111 -4.25 -5.53 13.23
N LEU A 112 -5.46 -5.03 13.05
CA LEU A 112 -6.63 -5.71 13.57
C LEU A 112 -6.86 -7.05 12.90
N SER A 113 -6.64 -7.09 11.62
CA SER A 113 -6.79 -8.31 10.86
C SER A 113 -5.80 -9.36 11.32
N HIS A 114 -4.59 -8.93 11.59
CA HIS A 114 -3.54 -9.81 12.08
C HIS A 114 -3.91 -10.33 13.47
N ASN A 115 -4.37 -9.46 14.35
CA ASN A 115 -4.79 -9.87 15.68
C ASN A 115 -5.97 -10.82 15.62
N ARG A 116 -6.88 -10.58 14.73
CA ARG A 116 -8.03 -11.44 14.58
C ARG A 116 -7.62 -12.83 14.13
N ARG A 117 -6.61 -12.90 13.30
CA ARG A 117 -6.10 -14.19 12.86
C ARG A 117 -5.49 -14.95 14.02
N HIS A 118 -4.78 -14.27 14.88
CA HIS A 118 -4.22 -14.86 16.07
C HIS A 118 -5.33 -15.34 17.00
N ASP A 119 -6.33 -14.53 17.20
CA ASP A 119 -7.45 -14.88 18.05
C ASP A 119 -8.20 -16.07 17.50
N LYS A 120 -8.32 -16.13 16.21
CA LYS A 120 -9.00 -17.22 15.57
C LYS A 120 -8.28 -18.52 15.80
N ASP A 121 -6.97 -18.50 15.66
CA ASP A 121 -6.19 -19.68 15.90
C ASP A 121 -6.32 -20.13 17.35
N PHE A 122 -6.34 -19.18 18.26
CA PHE A 122 -6.48 -19.45 19.65
C PHE A 122 -7.86 -20.03 19.97
N VAL A 123 -8.88 -19.47 19.40
CA VAL A 123 -10.23 -19.91 19.62
C VAL A 123 -10.47 -21.27 19.02
N ALA A 124 -9.85 -21.55 17.91
CA ALA A 124 -10.02 -22.83 17.28
C ALA A 124 -9.64 -23.93 18.20
N GLU A 125 -8.85 -23.62 19.20
CA GLU A 125 -8.54 -24.58 20.14
C GLU A 125 -9.51 -24.63 21.24
N GLY A 126 -10.38 -23.76 21.42
CA GLY A 126 -11.21 -23.75 22.50
C GLY A 126 -12.37 -23.01 22.51
N HIS A 127 -12.57 -22.04 21.96
CA HIS A 127 -13.80 -21.43 22.04
C HIS A 127 -13.88 -20.19 21.46
N ARG A 128 -14.81 -19.85 21.26
CA ARG A 128 -15.08 -18.95 20.60
C ARG A 128 -15.61 -17.86 20.99
N LYS A 129 -15.55 -17.12 21.00
CA LYS A 129 -16.19 -16.15 21.41
C LYS A 129 -16.30 -15.17 20.54
N ILE A 130 -16.27 -15.00 20.08
CA ILE A 130 -16.33 -14.29 19.48
C ILE A 130 -16.31 -13.35 19.02
N PHE A 131 -16.32 -13.11 18.60
CA PHE A 131 -16.35 -12.38 18.22
C PHE A 131 -16.64 -11.72 17.72
N LEU A 132 -16.71 -11.58 17.65
CA LEU A 132 -16.95 -11.07 17.29
C LEU A 132 -17.03 -10.38 16.71
N GLY A 133 -17.03 -10.35 16.66
CA GLY A 133 -17.51 -9.92 16.07
C GLY A 133 -17.21 -9.38 15.39
#